data_1a348ae1be546b541dc427de9e6fe970
#
_entry.id   1a348ae1be546b541dc427de9e6fe970
#
_cell.length_a   1.000
_cell.length_b   1.000
_cell.length_c   1.000
_cell.angle_alpha   90.00
_cell.angle_beta   90.00
_cell.angle_gamma   90.00
#
_symmetry.space_group_name_H-M   'P 1'
#
loop_
_entity.id
_entity.type
_entity.pdbx_description
1 polymer ?
#
loop_
_entity_poly.entity_id
_entity_poly.type
_entity_poly.pdbx_seq_one_letter_code
_entity_poly.pdbx_strand_id
1 'polypeptide(L)'
;MKRKIISILLTIALAAALTACGQTQNSAETQTESGNVLIAYFSWSGNTAQMASSIQEQTGGDLFEIQPVTPYPEDYSECGDVALEERDSNARPEIQNLPESLEGYDTLFIGYPIWWHTAPMIIGTFLENYDLTGVDVYPFTQSASMDTEQFDNSMEFVRGCAGNGTVHDGLFVDEEDTEAISAYLTENGFGE
;
A
#
# COMPACT_ATOMS: atom_id res chain seq x y z
N MET A 1 -2.85 -74.73 47.36
CA MET A 1 -2.00 -74.83 48.61
C MET A 1 -1.20 -73.57 48.77
N LYS A 2 -1.36 -72.94 49.91
CA LYS A 2 -0.43 -72.06 50.64
C LYS A 2 0.02 -70.76 49.96
N ARG A 3 -0.54 -69.55 50.34
CA ARG A 3 -0.10 -68.70 51.52
C ARG A 3 1.25 -68.07 51.24
N LYS A 4 1.50 -66.78 51.32
CA LYS A 4 1.33 -65.74 52.39
C LYS A 4 1.74 -64.39 51.76
N ILE A 5 1.05 -63.29 51.83
CA ILE A 5 0.90 -62.27 52.87
C ILE A 5 2.24 -61.63 53.31
N ILE A 6 2.13 -60.28 53.44
CA ILE A 6 2.92 -59.36 54.28
C ILE A 6 4.01 -58.60 53.49
N SER A 7 4.22 -57.39 53.61
CA SER A 7 3.73 -56.22 54.38
C SER A 7 4.44 -54.96 53.92
N ILE A 8 3.72 -53.93 53.82
CA ILE A 8 3.93 -52.58 54.37
C ILE A 8 5.40 -52.20 54.66
N LEU A 9 5.89 -51.17 54.05
CA LEU A 9 6.57 -50.10 54.78
C LEU A 9 6.54 -48.77 54.03
N LEU A 10 5.88 -47.86 54.64
CA LEU A 10 5.76 -46.43 54.39
C LEU A 10 7.12 -45.80 54.74
N THR A 11 7.71 -45.10 53.74
CA THR A 11 8.73 -44.10 54.00
C THR A 11 8.41 -42.80 53.22
N ILE A 12 7.98 -41.86 54.01
CA ILE A 12 7.88 -40.46 53.67
C ILE A 12 9.31 -39.95 53.51
N ALA A 13 9.63 -39.47 52.32
CA ALA A 13 10.79 -38.61 52.06
C ALA A 13 10.32 -37.29 51.40
N LEU A 14 10.35 -36.31 52.24
CA LEU A 14 10.19 -34.89 51.92
C LEU A 14 11.40 -34.46 51.13
N ALA A 15 11.20 -34.03 49.86
CA ALA A 15 12.25 -33.37 49.09
C ALA A 15 11.66 -32.21 48.30
N ALA A 16 11.97 -31.06 48.77
CA ALA A 16 12.13 -29.74 48.19
C ALA A 16 11.60 -29.54 46.73
N ALA A 17 10.58 -28.72 46.67
CA ALA A 17 10.18 -28.01 45.44
C ALA A 17 11.29 -27.02 45.03
N LEU A 18 11.99 -27.31 43.94
CA LEU A 18 12.70 -26.31 43.17
C LEU A 18 11.75 -25.81 42.10
N THR A 19 11.07 -24.71 42.38
CA THR A 19 10.38 -23.87 41.40
C THR A 19 11.44 -23.25 40.53
N ALA A 20 11.75 -23.91 39.41
CA ALA A 20 12.38 -23.24 38.28
C ALA A 20 11.30 -22.41 37.59
N CYS A 21 11.22 -21.13 37.89
CA CYS A 21 10.61 -20.15 37.03
C CYS A 21 11.37 -20.14 35.71
N GLY A 22 10.90 -20.93 34.75
CA GLY A 22 11.20 -20.70 33.36
C GLY A 22 10.48 -19.41 32.96
N GLN A 23 11.21 -18.30 32.96
CA GLN A 23 10.81 -17.13 32.21
C GLN A 23 10.79 -17.56 30.76
N THR A 24 9.59 -17.83 30.25
CA THR A 24 9.31 -17.72 28.84
C THR A 24 9.49 -16.24 28.53
N GLN A 25 10.64 -15.86 28.00
CA GLN A 25 10.77 -14.62 27.26
C GLN A 25 9.82 -14.77 26.09
N ASN A 26 8.61 -14.26 26.27
CA ASN A 26 7.83 -13.76 25.15
C ASN A 26 8.67 -12.62 24.60
N SER A 27 9.46 -12.91 23.57
CA SER A 27 9.85 -11.89 22.62
C SER A 27 8.52 -11.39 22.07
N ALA A 28 8.03 -10.29 22.61
CA ALA A 28 7.10 -9.45 21.89
C ALA A 28 7.89 -9.03 20.64
N GLU A 29 7.69 -9.75 19.55
CA GLU A 29 7.85 -9.17 18.23
C GLU A 29 6.99 -7.92 18.29
N THR A 30 7.64 -6.78 18.30
CA THR A 30 7.00 -5.52 18.01
C THR A 30 6.58 -5.67 16.56
N GLN A 31 5.39 -6.24 16.33
CA GLN A 31 4.67 -5.97 15.09
C GLN A 31 4.46 -4.47 15.15
N THR A 32 5.24 -3.75 14.38
CA THR A 32 4.85 -2.44 13.92
C THR A 32 3.46 -2.68 13.34
N GLU A 33 2.42 -2.14 13.98
CA GLU A 33 1.10 -2.11 13.37
C GLU A 33 1.30 -1.29 12.10
N SER A 34 1.58 -1.97 10.99
CA SER A 34 1.45 -1.34 9.69
C SER A 34 -0.02 -0.94 9.64
N GLY A 35 -0.28 0.35 9.61
CA GLY A 35 -1.62 0.87 9.46
C GLY A 35 -2.31 0.18 8.29
N ASN A 36 -3.63 0.20 8.25
CA ASN A 36 -4.36 -0.39 7.14
C ASN A 36 -3.99 0.37 5.86
N VAL A 37 -3.17 -0.23 5.03
CA VAL A 37 -2.58 0.35 3.81
C VAL A 37 -3.37 -0.09 2.60
N LEU A 38 -3.86 0.87 1.81
CA LEU A 38 -4.39 0.64 0.47
C LEU A 38 -3.38 1.15 -0.57
N ILE A 39 -3.13 0.35 -1.59
CA ILE A 39 -2.29 0.70 -2.74
C ILE A 39 -3.20 0.73 -3.97
N ALA A 40 -3.75 1.91 -4.27
CA ALA A 40 -4.58 2.13 -5.43
C ALA A 40 -3.71 2.62 -6.59
N TYR A 41 -3.85 2.05 -7.78
CA TYR A 41 -3.03 2.45 -8.91
C TYR A 41 -3.74 2.29 -10.25
N PHE A 42 -3.42 3.18 -11.17
CA PHE A 42 -3.74 3.05 -12.58
C PHE A 42 -2.47 2.73 -13.36
N SER A 43 -2.54 1.73 -14.24
CA SER A 43 -1.40 1.32 -15.07
C SER A 43 -1.87 0.98 -16.48
N TRP A 44 -1.31 1.67 -17.51
CA TRP A 44 -1.61 1.38 -18.90
C TRP A 44 -0.57 0.45 -19.54
N SER A 45 0.72 0.68 -19.26
CA SER A 45 1.84 -0.10 -19.82
C SER A 45 2.35 -1.22 -18.92
N GLY A 46 1.87 -1.29 -17.66
CA GLY A 46 2.36 -2.24 -16.65
C GLY A 46 3.37 -1.66 -15.67
N ASN A 47 4.02 -0.52 -15.98
CA ASN A 47 5.09 0.03 -15.16
C ASN A 47 4.59 0.44 -13.75
N THR A 48 3.49 1.16 -13.67
CA THR A 48 2.91 1.53 -12.37
C THR A 48 2.46 0.29 -11.57
N ALA A 49 1.95 -0.75 -12.24
CA ALA A 49 1.60 -2.01 -11.61
C ALA A 49 2.82 -2.71 -11.01
N GLN A 50 3.98 -2.64 -11.67
CA GLN A 50 5.25 -3.16 -11.14
C GLN A 50 5.67 -2.43 -9.86
N MET A 51 5.61 -1.08 -9.85
CA MET A 51 5.88 -0.29 -8.65
C MET A 51 4.90 -0.63 -7.52
N ALA A 52 3.59 -0.73 -7.82
CA ALA A 52 2.56 -1.10 -6.85
C ALA A 52 2.83 -2.46 -6.21
N SER A 53 3.27 -3.45 -7.00
CA SER A 53 3.65 -4.76 -6.49
C SER A 53 4.86 -4.69 -5.57
N SER A 54 5.87 -3.89 -5.90
CA SER A 54 7.05 -3.69 -5.05
C SER A 54 6.71 -3.02 -3.72
N ILE A 55 5.77 -2.07 -3.73
CA ILE A 55 5.26 -1.42 -2.51
C ILE A 55 4.46 -2.43 -1.69
N GLN A 56 3.60 -3.23 -2.32
CA GLN A 56 2.82 -4.26 -1.62
C GLN A 56 3.71 -5.29 -0.91
N GLU A 57 4.75 -5.78 -1.58
CA GLU A 57 5.67 -6.77 -1.01
C GLU A 57 6.33 -6.27 0.28
N GLN A 58 6.55 -4.97 0.41
CA GLN A 58 7.24 -4.36 1.55
C GLN A 58 6.27 -3.86 2.63
N THR A 59 5.06 -3.45 2.27
CA THR A 59 4.08 -2.90 3.21
C THR A 59 3.03 -3.91 3.66
N GLY A 60 2.79 -4.96 2.87
CA GLY A 60 1.70 -5.91 3.09
C GLY A 60 0.31 -5.32 2.81
N GLY A 61 0.22 -4.13 2.19
CA GLY A 61 -1.03 -3.44 1.89
C GLY A 61 -1.91 -4.15 0.86
N ASP A 62 -3.17 -3.76 0.82
CA ASP A 62 -4.14 -4.25 -0.16
C ASP A 62 -3.98 -3.55 -1.51
N LEU A 63 -3.99 -4.30 -2.61
CA LEU A 63 -3.92 -3.73 -3.96
C LEU A 63 -5.32 -3.45 -4.52
N PHE A 64 -5.50 -2.28 -5.12
CA PHE A 64 -6.66 -1.94 -5.94
C PHE A 64 -6.20 -1.35 -7.27
N GLU A 65 -6.40 -2.09 -8.35
CA GLU A 65 -6.17 -1.59 -9.70
C GLU A 65 -7.36 -0.72 -10.15
N ILE A 66 -7.07 0.55 -10.43
CA ILE A 66 -8.05 1.51 -10.96
C ILE A 66 -8.26 1.20 -12.44
N GLN A 67 -9.39 0.61 -12.77
CA GLN A 67 -9.73 0.25 -14.14
C GLN A 67 -10.87 1.13 -14.66
N PRO A 68 -10.71 1.79 -15.82
CA PRO A 68 -11.79 2.57 -16.43
C PRO A 68 -12.91 1.67 -16.94
N VAL A 69 -14.17 2.13 -16.85
CA VAL A 69 -15.33 1.44 -17.44
C VAL A 69 -15.17 1.35 -18.96
N THR A 70 -14.68 2.40 -19.58
CA THR A 70 -14.31 2.42 -21.00
C THR A 70 -12.78 2.30 -21.10
N PRO A 71 -12.25 1.15 -21.53
CA PRO A 71 -10.80 0.97 -21.62
C PRO A 71 -10.15 2.00 -22.54
N TYR A 72 -8.97 2.47 -22.16
CA TYR A 72 -8.14 3.29 -23.02
C TYR A 72 -7.67 2.49 -24.25
N PRO A 73 -7.48 3.14 -25.40
CA PRO A 73 -6.90 2.50 -26.59
C PRO A 73 -5.54 1.84 -26.29
N GLU A 74 -5.27 0.71 -26.97
CA GLU A 74 -3.95 0.06 -26.91
C GLU A 74 -2.89 0.80 -27.75
N ASP A 75 -3.33 1.50 -28.79
CA ASP A 75 -2.44 2.34 -29.61
C ASP A 75 -2.03 3.58 -28.83
N TYR A 76 -0.73 3.84 -28.79
CA TYR A 76 -0.14 4.94 -28.02
C TYR A 76 -0.67 6.32 -28.43
N SER A 77 -0.83 6.55 -29.75
CA SER A 77 -1.31 7.84 -30.25
C SER A 77 -2.78 8.06 -29.94
N GLU A 78 -3.62 7.03 -30.16
CA GLU A 78 -5.04 7.09 -29.85
C GLU A 78 -5.28 7.25 -28.34
N CYS A 79 -4.52 6.53 -27.50
CA CYS A 79 -4.57 6.70 -26.05
C CYS A 79 -4.15 8.12 -25.65
N GLY A 80 -3.10 8.64 -26.25
CA GLY A 80 -2.64 10.02 -26.04
C GLY A 80 -3.70 11.07 -26.38
N ASP A 81 -4.41 10.90 -27.50
CA ASP A 81 -5.48 11.82 -27.91
C ASP A 81 -6.65 11.81 -26.91
N VAL A 82 -7.07 10.62 -26.45
CA VAL A 82 -8.11 10.47 -25.40
C VAL A 82 -7.66 11.13 -24.10
N ALA A 83 -6.46 10.86 -23.65
CA ALA A 83 -5.91 11.43 -22.40
C ALA A 83 -5.80 12.96 -22.46
N LEU A 84 -5.45 13.51 -23.64
CA LEU A 84 -5.41 14.96 -23.87
C LEU A 84 -6.80 15.59 -23.78
N GLU A 85 -7.80 14.98 -24.41
CA GLU A 85 -9.19 15.44 -24.36
C GLU A 85 -9.74 15.39 -22.90
N GLU A 86 -9.46 14.32 -22.17
CA GLU A 86 -9.85 14.20 -20.77
C GLU A 86 -9.21 15.30 -19.90
N ARG A 87 -7.91 15.56 -20.07
CA ARG A 87 -7.22 16.63 -19.37
C ARG A 87 -7.81 18.00 -19.69
N ASP A 88 -7.99 18.32 -20.96
CA ASP A 88 -8.43 19.64 -21.42
C ASP A 88 -9.88 19.92 -21.02
N SER A 89 -10.71 18.88 -20.90
CA SER A 89 -12.09 18.97 -20.40
C SER A 89 -12.22 18.80 -18.89
N ASN A 90 -11.13 18.53 -18.19
CA ASN A 90 -11.13 18.15 -16.78
C ASN A 90 -12.11 17.00 -16.48
N ALA A 91 -12.09 15.98 -17.32
CA ALA A 91 -12.98 14.83 -17.24
C ALA A 91 -12.78 14.01 -15.96
N ARG A 92 -13.80 13.21 -15.64
CA ARG A 92 -13.75 12.21 -14.57
C ARG A 92 -14.21 10.86 -15.13
N PRO A 93 -13.31 10.10 -15.79
CA PRO A 93 -13.65 8.79 -16.33
C PRO A 93 -14.20 7.85 -15.25
N GLU A 94 -15.25 7.11 -15.57
CA GLU A 94 -15.84 6.15 -14.65
C GLU A 94 -14.91 4.98 -14.36
N ILE A 95 -14.88 4.53 -13.09
CA ILE A 95 -14.04 3.42 -12.61
C ILE A 95 -14.90 2.18 -12.39
N GLN A 96 -14.39 1.02 -12.83
CA GLN A 96 -15.00 -0.27 -12.58
C GLN A 96 -14.80 -0.71 -11.13
N ASN A 97 -15.80 -1.33 -10.54
CA ASN A 97 -15.71 -1.98 -9.22
C ASN A 97 -15.11 -1.08 -8.13
N LEU A 98 -15.39 0.23 -8.22
CA LEU A 98 -14.91 1.18 -7.23
C LEU A 98 -15.39 0.75 -5.83
N PRO A 99 -14.50 0.66 -4.81
CA PRO A 99 -14.89 0.33 -3.45
C PRO A 99 -15.98 1.27 -2.92
N GLU A 100 -16.96 0.74 -2.22
CA GLU A 100 -18.03 1.57 -1.63
C GLU A 100 -17.51 2.54 -0.57
N SER A 101 -16.40 2.19 0.12
CA SER A 101 -15.78 2.97 1.17
C SER A 101 -14.31 2.63 1.28
N LEU A 102 -13.50 3.59 1.75
CA LEU A 102 -12.13 3.38 2.21
C LEU A 102 -12.04 3.37 3.75
N GLU A 103 -13.16 3.17 4.44
CA GLU A 103 -13.18 3.07 5.90
C GLU A 103 -12.28 1.91 6.37
N GLY A 104 -11.41 2.22 7.30
CA GLY A 104 -10.42 1.27 7.83
C GLY A 104 -9.01 1.44 7.24
N TYR A 105 -8.85 2.19 6.16
CA TYR A 105 -7.53 2.59 5.67
C TYR A 105 -7.15 3.95 6.22
N ASP A 106 -5.96 4.05 6.76
CA ASP A 106 -5.35 5.29 7.22
C ASP A 106 -4.20 5.74 6.32
N THR A 107 -3.76 4.85 5.43
CA THR A 107 -2.69 5.07 4.46
C THR A 107 -3.14 4.69 3.06
N LEU A 108 -2.97 5.61 2.12
CA LEU A 108 -3.25 5.42 0.70
C LEU A 108 -2.00 5.69 -0.14
N PHE A 109 -1.42 4.66 -0.72
CA PHE A 109 -0.51 4.84 -1.84
C PHE A 109 -1.32 5.01 -3.12
N ILE A 110 -1.06 6.08 -3.89
CA ILE A 110 -1.77 6.35 -5.16
C ILE A 110 -0.78 6.37 -6.33
N GLY A 111 -0.88 5.38 -7.21
CA GLY A 111 0.03 5.15 -8.32
C GLY A 111 -0.52 5.52 -9.69
N TYR A 112 0.31 6.17 -10.53
CA TYR A 112 -0.10 6.57 -11.87
C TYR A 112 1.09 6.83 -12.80
N PRO A 113 0.93 6.67 -14.13
CA PRO A 113 1.87 7.21 -15.09
C PRO A 113 1.65 8.73 -15.26
N ILE A 114 2.68 9.49 -15.61
CA ILE A 114 2.49 10.89 -15.99
C ILE A 114 2.03 10.96 -17.43
N TRP A 115 0.84 11.52 -17.67
CA TRP A 115 0.27 11.76 -18.99
C TRP A 115 0.05 13.26 -19.24
N TRP A 116 0.55 13.77 -20.36
CA TRP A 116 0.39 15.17 -20.69
C TRP A 116 0.74 16.14 -19.54
N HIS A 117 1.86 15.87 -18.89
CA HIS A 117 2.43 16.67 -17.80
C HIS A 117 1.59 16.71 -16.51
N THR A 118 0.71 15.73 -16.29
CA THR A 118 -0.08 15.62 -15.05
C THR A 118 -0.43 14.16 -14.74
N ALA A 119 -1.13 13.89 -13.64
CA ALA A 119 -1.74 12.59 -13.41
C ALA A 119 -2.94 12.39 -14.37
N PRO A 120 -3.21 11.15 -14.83
CA PRO A 120 -4.41 10.85 -15.62
C PRO A 120 -5.70 11.23 -14.88
N MET A 121 -6.69 11.70 -15.62
CA MET A 121 -7.93 12.23 -15.03
C MET A 121 -8.70 11.20 -14.20
N ILE A 122 -8.54 9.92 -14.49
CA ILE A 122 -9.13 8.84 -13.69
C ILE A 122 -8.63 8.81 -12.22
N ILE A 123 -7.42 9.31 -11.96
CA ILE A 123 -6.90 9.48 -10.59
C ILE A 123 -7.71 10.50 -9.82
N GLY A 124 -8.11 11.59 -10.47
CA GLY A 124 -9.04 12.57 -9.89
C GLY A 124 -10.39 11.93 -9.56
N THR A 125 -10.93 11.08 -10.46
CA THR A 125 -12.18 10.35 -10.17
C THR A 125 -12.05 9.51 -8.90
N PHE A 126 -10.93 8.78 -8.73
CA PHE A 126 -10.72 7.94 -7.55
C PHE A 126 -10.65 8.79 -6.28
N LEU A 127 -9.79 9.80 -6.25
CA LEU A 127 -9.54 10.60 -5.06
C LEU A 127 -10.78 11.42 -4.62
N GLU A 128 -11.49 12.01 -5.58
CA GLU A 128 -12.67 12.83 -5.30
C GLU A 128 -13.90 12.02 -4.86
N ASN A 129 -13.87 10.68 -5.07
CA ASN A 129 -14.98 9.82 -4.66
C ASN A 129 -15.04 9.57 -3.15
N TYR A 130 -13.98 9.87 -2.40
CA TYR A 130 -13.88 9.56 -0.98
C TYR A 130 -13.59 10.78 -0.12
N ASP A 131 -14.09 10.75 1.12
CA ASP A 131 -13.60 11.64 2.17
C ASP A 131 -12.29 11.06 2.74
N LEU A 132 -11.17 11.68 2.40
CA LEU A 132 -9.85 11.27 2.83
C LEU A 132 -9.40 11.97 4.14
N THR A 133 -10.33 12.48 4.94
CA THR A 133 -10.00 13.10 6.23
C THR A 133 -9.32 12.08 7.16
N GLY A 134 -8.09 12.38 7.56
CA GLY A 134 -7.28 11.51 8.42
C GLY A 134 -6.55 10.39 7.68
N VAL A 135 -6.57 10.40 6.34
CA VAL A 135 -5.80 9.48 5.49
C VAL A 135 -4.51 10.17 5.04
N ASP A 136 -3.38 9.49 5.23
CA ASP A 136 -2.09 9.87 4.69
C ASP A 136 -1.94 9.34 3.26
N VAL A 137 -1.72 10.23 2.29
CA VAL A 137 -1.69 9.91 0.86
C VAL A 137 -0.26 10.01 0.35
N TYR A 138 0.26 8.93 -0.19
CA TYR A 138 1.62 8.77 -0.72
C TYR A 138 1.58 8.53 -2.23
N PRO A 139 1.71 9.56 -3.07
CA PRO A 139 1.75 9.39 -4.52
C PRO A 139 3.02 8.68 -4.97
N PHE A 140 2.90 7.79 -5.96
CA PHE A 140 4.05 7.20 -6.63
C PHE A 140 3.85 7.17 -8.15
N THR A 141 4.88 7.51 -8.88
CA THR A 141 4.77 7.67 -10.33
C THR A 141 6.10 7.49 -11.03
N GLN A 142 6.02 7.27 -12.31
CA GLN A 142 7.13 7.21 -13.24
C GLN A 142 6.77 7.90 -14.56
N SER A 143 7.77 8.25 -15.33
CA SER A 143 7.60 8.82 -16.67
C SER A 143 8.83 8.50 -17.52
N ALA A 144 8.62 8.23 -18.79
CA ALA A 144 9.71 7.95 -19.72
C ALA A 144 10.74 9.09 -19.86
N SER A 145 10.35 10.31 -19.55
CA SER A 145 11.24 11.49 -19.60
C SER A 145 11.93 11.79 -18.27
N MET A 146 11.40 11.27 -17.14
CA MET A 146 11.84 11.60 -15.78
C MET A 146 11.98 13.10 -15.52
N ASP A 147 11.08 13.90 -16.10
CA ASP A 147 11.04 15.35 -16.00
C ASP A 147 10.36 15.79 -14.71
N THR A 148 11.09 16.49 -13.85
CA THR A 148 10.63 16.91 -12.52
C THR A 148 9.52 17.96 -12.58
N GLU A 149 9.45 18.80 -13.61
CA GLU A 149 8.36 19.77 -13.77
C GLU A 149 7.02 19.03 -14.01
N GLN A 150 7.05 17.95 -14.81
CA GLN A 150 5.86 17.11 -15.01
C GLN A 150 5.45 16.39 -13.73
N PHE A 151 6.41 15.95 -12.95
CA PHE A 151 6.15 15.38 -11.64
C PHE A 151 5.48 16.39 -10.71
N ASP A 152 6.03 17.59 -10.57
CA ASP A 152 5.49 18.65 -9.73
C ASP A 152 4.05 19.00 -10.12
N ASN A 153 3.76 19.11 -11.43
CA ASN A 153 2.40 19.34 -11.94
C ASN A 153 1.45 18.19 -11.59
N SER A 154 1.91 16.94 -11.67
CA SER A 154 1.11 15.78 -11.30
C SER A 154 0.80 15.76 -9.81
N MET A 155 1.75 16.14 -8.96
CA MET A 155 1.57 16.28 -7.52
C MET A 155 0.59 17.40 -7.16
N GLU A 156 0.62 18.52 -7.89
CA GLU A 156 -0.36 19.60 -7.70
C GLU A 156 -1.78 19.11 -8.02
N PHE A 157 -1.96 18.35 -9.10
CA PHE A 157 -3.24 17.74 -9.43
C PHE A 157 -3.74 16.78 -8.33
N VAL A 158 -2.88 15.88 -7.85
CA VAL A 158 -3.23 14.94 -6.77
C VAL A 158 -3.63 15.68 -5.50
N ARG A 159 -2.84 16.70 -5.09
CA ARG A 159 -3.19 17.54 -3.93
C ARG A 159 -4.53 18.24 -4.08
N GLY A 160 -4.85 18.69 -5.30
CA GLY A 160 -6.13 19.32 -5.60
C GLY A 160 -7.32 18.37 -5.49
N CYS A 161 -7.13 17.09 -5.85
CA CYS A 161 -8.19 16.07 -5.83
C CYS A 161 -8.33 15.33 -4.49
N ALA A 162 -7.29 15.30 -3.65
CA ALA A 162 -7.29 14.56 -2.39
C ALA A 162 -8.12 15.21 -1.27
N GLY A 163 -8.70 16.38 -1.50
CA GLY A 163 -9.60 17.05 -0.55
C GLY A 163 -8.93 17.31 0.81
N ASN A 164 -9.41 16.63 1.85
CA ASN A 164 -8.90 16.75 3.22
C ASN A 164 -7.80 15.73 3.58
N GLY A 165 -7.37 14.89 2.65
CA GLY A 165 -6.26 13.96 2.85
C GLY A 165 -4.92 14.69 3.04
N THR A 166 -4.03 14.11 3.81
CA THR A 166 -2.66 14.63 3.97
C THR A 166 -1.78 14.06 2.85
N VAL A 167 -1.49 14.86 1.83
CA VAL A 167 -0.64 14.41 0.70
C VAL A 167 0.82 14.67 1.00
N HIS A 168 1.58 13.61 1.15
CA HIS A 168 3.03 13.60 1.38
C HIS A 168 3.83 13.85 0.09
N ASP A 169 5.13 13.99 0.21
CA ASP A 169 6.01 14.04 -0.94
C ASP A 169 5.96 12.70 -1.69
N GLY A 170 5.78 12.78 -2.99
CA GLY A 170 5.60 11.61 -3.83
C GLY A 170 6.92 10.94 -4.23
N LEU A 171 6.84 9.66 -4.57
CA LEU A 171 7.95 8.92 -5.16
C LEU A 171 7.95 9.09 -6.68
N PHE A 172 9.07 9.56 -7.24
CA PHE A 172 9.26 9.69 -8.68
C PHE A 172 10.55 9.01 -9.11
N VAL A 173 10.45 7.77 -9.53
CA VAL A 173 11.57 6.91 -9.90
C VAL A 173 11.21 6.02 -11.09
N ASP A 174 12.20 5.39 -11.70
CA ASP A 174 12.01 4.33 -12.67
C ASP A 174 11.33 3.12 -12.00
N GLU A 175 10.46 2.43 -12.71
CA GLU A 175 9.70 1.29 -12.18
C GLU A 175 10.57 0.09 -11.76
N GLU A 176 11.80 0.02 -12.27
CA GLU A 176 12.78 -1.02 -11.93
C GLU A 176 13.66 -0.64 -10.73
N ASP A 177 13.62 0.62 -10.28
CA ASP A 177 14.46 1.11 -9.16
C ASP A 177 13.90 0.69 -7.79
N THR A 178 14.00 -0.60 -7.52
CA THR A 178 13.52 -1.19 -6.25
C THR A 178 14.29 -0.67 -5.02
N GLU A 179 15.54 -0.21 -5.20
CA GLU A 179 16.32 0.38 -4.10
C GLU A 179 15.74 1.75 -3.70
N ALA A 180 15.41 2.60 -4.66
CA ALA A 180 14.77 3.88 -4.40
C ALA A 180 13.37 3.72 -3.81
N ILE A 181 12.58 2.72 -4.28
CA ILE A 181 11.27 2.40 -3.70
C ILE A 181 11.44 2.00 -2.22
N SER A 182 12.38 1.11 -1.90
CA SER A 182 12.63 0.66 -0.53
C SER A 182 13.13 1.80 0.37
N ALA A 183 14.00 2.67 -0.14
CA ALA A 183 14.46 3.84 0.59
C ALA A 183 13.31 4.79 0.93
N TYR A 184 12.45 5.08 -0.05
CA TYR A 184 11.26 5.92 0.14
C TYR A 184 10.30 5.34 1.19
N LEU A 185 10.03 4.05 1.13
CA LEU A 185 9.17 3.38 2.11
C LEU A 185 9.76 3.45 3.52
N THR A 186 11.07 3.19 3.66
CA THR A 186 11.77 3.26 4.95
C THR A 186 11.75 4.69 5.53
N GLU A 187 12.00 5.72 4.70
CA GLU A 187 11.95 7.12 5.12
C GLU A 187 10.56 7.54 5.62
N ASN A 188 9.51 6.93 5.09
CA ASN A 188 8.12 7.19 5.48
C ASN A 188 7.57 6.20 6.52
N GLY A 189 8.41 5.31 7.06
CA GLY A 189 8.05 4.43 8.18
C GLY A 189 7.38 3.11 7.79
N PHE A 190 7.46 2.69 6.51
CA PHE A 190 6.86 1.45 5.98
C PHE A 190 7.87 0.32 5.74
N GLY A 191 9.14 0.50 6.03
CA GLY A 191 10.17 -0.52 5.88
C GLY A 191 10.69 -1.06 7.21
N GLU A 192 11.30 -2.27 7.18
CA GLU A 192 12.07 -2.80 8.31
C GLU A 192 13.42 -2.08 8.47
#